data_88f647205c6053a2486cb6071bc1c88c
#
_entry.id   88f647205c6053a2486cb6071bc1c88c
#
_cell.length_a   1.000
_cell.length_b   1.000
_cell.length_c   1.000
_cell.angle_alpha   90.00
_cell.angle_beta   90.00
_cell.angle_gamma   90.00
#
_symmetry.space_group_name_H-M   'P 1'
#
loop_
_entity.id
_entity.type
_entity.pdbx_description
1 polymer ?
#
loop_
_entity_poly.entity_id
_entity_poly.type
_entity_poly.pdbx_seq_one_letter_code
_entity_poly.pdbx_strand_id
1 'polypeptide(L)'
;MMLWMRCLSSILGIKVDIRGTPDQTANLFVSNHVTYLDIIIINKLLPVNFIAKEEISSWPIIGRLASKTGTLFIRRGNNLESTKMIYEMEERFKLNNKIVFFPEGKIGNGKRVKKFHYKLFKSIENKNLNIQPIAIRYPKEYPKNNNYSELVSTKSEKGEMISLYLKFLMKRRSHVILVFLDKVSTRDCETVTITNVLADKINLALDDLNS
;
A
#
# COMPACT_ATOMS: atom_id res chain seq x y z
N MET A 1 14.46 -4.74 -9.90
CA MET A 1 13.34 -4.98 -8.97
C MET A 1 12.02 -5.25 -9.68
N MET A 2 11.54 -4.37 -10.57
CA MET A 2 10.27 -4.54 -11.32
C MET A 2 10.16 -5.88 -12.08
N LEU A 3 11.24 -6.35 -12.68
CA LEU A 3 11.25 -7.63 -13.43
C LEU A 3 10.92 -8.81 -12.50
N TRP A 4 11.52 -8.83 -11.32
CA TRP A 4 11.27 -9.87 -10.32
C TRP A 4 9.81 -9.89 -9.84
N MET A 5 9.23 -8.71 -9.58
CA MET A 5 7.83 -8.58 -9.18
C MET A 5 6.87 -8.96 -10.31
N ARG A 6 7.25 -8.72 -11.57
CA ARG A 6 6.51 -9.21 -12.75
C ARG A 6 6.51 -10.72 -12.81
N CYS A 7 7.67 -11.36 -12.67
CA CYS A 7 7.78 -12.82 -12.62
C CYS A 7 6.96 -13.41 -11.47
N LEU A 8 7.11 -12.85 -10.27
CA LEU A 8 6.37 -13.31 -9.09
C LEU A 8 4.85 -13.16 -9.27
N SER A 9 4.39 -12.03 -9.77
CA SER A 9 2.98 -11.80 -10.09
C SER A 9 2.44 -12.81 -11.11
N SER A 10 3.24 -13.19 -12.11
CA SER A 10 2.89 -14.18 -13.12
C SER A 10 2.83 -15.59 -12.54
N ILE A 11 3.80 -15.96 -11.71
CA ILE A 11 3.82 -17.26 -10.99
C ILE A 11 2.58 -17.38 -10.09
N LEU A 12 2.20 -16.29 -9.41
CA LEU A 12 1.01 -16.24 -8.56
C LEU A 12 -0.30 -16.19 -9.36
N GLY A 13 -0.24 -16.07 -10.69
CA GLY A 13 -1.42 -15.99 -11.55
C GLY A 13 -2.27 -14.74 -11.29
N ILE A 14 -1.65 -13.63 -10.87
CA ILE A 14 -2.36 -12.39 -10.57
C ILE A 14 -2.66 -11.65 -11.87
N LYS A 15 -3.96 -11.53 -12.18
CA LYS A 15 -4.45 -10.67 -13.26
C LYS A 15 -4.75 -9.28 -12.69
N VAL A 16 -4.09 -8.27 -13.23
CA VAL A 16 -4.25 -6.86 -12.80
C VAL A 16 -4.96 -6.10 -13.90
N ASP A 17 -6.12 -5.54 -13.57
CA ASP A 17 -6.82 -4.54 -14.38
C ASP A 17 -6.38 -3.15 -13.89
N ILE A 18 -5.76 -2.37 -14.77
CA ILE A 18 -5.20 -1.06 -14.42
C ILE A 18 -6.07 0.00 -15.06
N ARG A 19 -6.54 0.95 -14.24
CA ARG A 19 -7.29 2.12 -14.67
C ARG A 19 -6.53 3.38 -14.28
N GLY A 20 -6.50 4.35 -15.18
CA GLY A 20 -5.65 5.53 -15.02
C GLY A 20 -4.18 5.23 -15.23
N THR A 21 -3.34 6.21 -14.97
CA THR A 21 -1.88 6.13 -15.16
C THR A 21 -1.13 6.65 -13.94
N PRO A 22 0.02 6.06 -13.60
CA PRO A 22 0.87 6.60 -12.55
C PRO A 22 1.47 7.95 -12.97
N ASP A 23 1.26 8.96 -12.14
CA ASP A 23 1.84 10.28 -12.36
C ASP A 23 3.34 10.27 -12.04
N GLN A 24 4.13 10.64 -13.02
CA GLN A 24 5.60 10.64 -12.88
C GLN A 24 6.09 11.73 -11.93
N THR A 25 5.29 12.77 -11.70
CA THR A 25 5.60 13.88 -10.78
C THR A 25 5.17 13.61 -9.35
N ALA A 26 4.43 12.54 -9.10
CA ALA A 26 4.04 12.17 -7.75
C ALA A 26 5.24 11.66 -6.94
N ASN A 27 5.42 12.23 -5.77
CA ASN A 27 6.45 11.84 -4.79
C ASN A 27 5.92 10.78 -3.82
N LEU A 28 4.64 10.87 -3.51
CA LEU A 28 3.95 10.01 -2.56
C LEU A 28 2.73 9.36 -3.21
N PHE A 29 2.60 8.06 -3.00
CA PHE A 29 1.40 7.31 -3.35
C PHE A 29 0.72 6.82 -2.07
N VAL A 30 -0.59 6.91 -2.04
CA VAL A 30 -1.41 6.54 -0.89
C VAL A 30 -2.49 5.58 -1.34
N SER A 31 -2.62 4.44 -0.67
CA SER A 31 -3.58 3.42 -1.08
C SER A 31 -4.34 2.84 0.12
N ASN A 32 -5.56 2.35 -0.13
CA ASN A 32 -6.18 1.38 0.76
C ASN A 32 -5.40 0.07 0.76
N HIS A 33 -5.53 -0.73 1.81
CA HIS A 33 -4.78 -1.97 1.97
C HIS A 33 -5.70 -3.15 2.17
N VAL A 34 -5.68 -4.11 1.25
CA VAL A 34 -6.58 -5.27 1.25
C VAL A 34 -5.84 -6.57 1.55
N THR A 35 -4.61 -6.68 1.07
CA THR A 35 -3.79 -7.89 1.24
C THR A 35 -2.30 -7.58 1.03
N TYR A 36 -1.43 -8.47 1.49
CA TYR A 36 0.03 -8.37 1.23
C TYR A 36 0.40 -8.40 -0.26
N LEU A 37 -0.50 -8.88 -1.14
CA LEU A 37 -0.29 -8.84 -2.58
C LEU A 37 -0.27 -7.42 -3.14
N ASP A 38 -0.90 -6.47 -2.47
CA ASP A 38 -0.94 -5.07 -2.90
C ASP A 38 0.48 -4.54 -3.12
N ILE A 39 1.43 -4.97 -2.25
CA ILE A 39 2.84 -4.60 -2.36
C ILE A 39 3.46 -5.15 -3.65
N ILE A 40 3.18 -6.42 -3.98
CA ILE A 40 3.70 -7.06 -5.20
C ILE A 40 3.12 -6.39 -6.43
N ILE A 41 1.81 -6.10 -6.41
CA ILE A 41 1.08 -5.50 -7.53
C ILE A 41 1.57 -4.08 -7.79
N ILE A 42 1.69 -3.26 -6.75
CA ILE A 42 2.18 -1.88 -6.90
C ILE A 42 3.65 -1.89 -7.37
N ASN A 43 4.53 -2.70 -6.77
CA ASN A 43 5.93 -2.79 -7.18
C ASN A 43 6.15 -3.36 -8.59
N LYS A 44 5.19 -4.14 -9.11
CA LYS A 44 5.20 -4.57 -10.51
C LYS A 44 5.06 -3.38 -11.47
N LEU A 45 4.35 -2.33 -11.04
CA LEU A 45 3.98 -1.20 -11.86
C LEU A 45 4.87 0.02 -11.62
N LEU A 46 5.33 0.21 -10.39
CA LEU A 46 6.05 1.39 -9.93
C LEU A 46 7.33 1.01 -9.15
N PRO A 47 8.47 1.64 -9.44
CA PRO A 47 9.66 1.55 -8.61
C PRO A 47 9.50 2.45 -7.38
N VAL A 48 8.92 1.92 -6.29
CA VAL A 48 8.58 2.68 -5.08
C VAL A 48 9.12 2.00 -3.83
N ASN A 49 9.35 2.79 -2.78
CA ASN A 49 9.66 2.31 -1.45
C ASN A 49 8.38 2.23 -0.62
N PHE A 50 8.22 1.17 0.15
CA PHE A 50 7.08 0.99 1.05
C PHE A 50 7.41 1.41 2.48
N ILE A 51 6.36 1.73 3.25
CA ILE A 51 6.44 1.83 4.70
C ILE A 51 5.76 0.62 5.30
N ALA A 52 6.48 -0.13 6.11
CA ALA A 52 6.01 -1.36 6.74
C ALA A 52 6.24 -1.33 8.26
N LYS A 53 5.57 -2.23 8.99
CA LYS A 53 5.84 -2.44 10.42
C LYS A 53 7.24 -3.03 10.61
N GLU A 54 7.93 -2.61 11.68
CA GLU A 54 9.28 -3.08 12.01
C GLU A 54 9.34 -4.61 12.16
N GLU A 55 8.30 -5.23 12.71
CA GLU A 55 8.25 -6.68 12.91
C GLU A 55 8.41 -7.46 11.60
N ILE A 56 8.02 -6.86 10.47
CA ILE A 56 8.15 -7.48 9.14
C ILE A 56 9.62 -7.63 8.73
N SER A 57 10.52 -6.76 9.21
CA SER A 57 11.95 -6.83 8.93
C SER A 57 12.58 -8.16 9.38
N SER A 58 12.05 -8.73 10.45
CA SER A 58 12.52 -10.00 11.05
C SER A 58 11.94 -11.25 10.38
N TRP A 59 11.00 -11.10 9.41
CA TRP A 59 10.40 -12.26 8.77
C TRP A 59 11.37 -12.92 7.80
N PRO A 60 11.47 -14.26 7.81
CA PRO A 60 12.28 -15.00 6.86
C PRO A 60 11.89 -14.65 5.43
N ILE A 61 12.86 -14.45 4.53
CA ILE A 61 12.68 -14.13 3.11
C ILE A 61 12.03 -12.75 2.90
N ILE A 62 10.82 -12.52 3.42
CA ILE A 62 10.05 -11.27 3.20
C ILE A 62 10.77 -10.06 3.78
N GLY A 63 11.28 -10.14 5.01
CA GLY A 63 12.03 -9.06 5.64
C GLY A 63 13.28 -8.69 4.84
N ARG A 64 14.03 -9.71 4.37
CA ARG A 64 15.20 -9.49 3.52
C ARG A 64 14.84 -8.87 2.17
N LEU A 65 13.77 -9.32 1.53
CA LEU A 65 13.29 -8.76 0.27
C LEU A 65 12.81 -7.33 0.46
N ALA A 66 12.02 -7.05 1.48
CA ALA A 66 11.55 -5.71 1.82
C ALA A 66 12.72 -4.76 2.07
N SER A 67 13.72 -5.17 2.86
CA SER A 67 14.95 -4.36 3.09
C SER A 67 15.68 -4.06 1.79
N LYS A 68 15.89 -5.06 0.94
CA LYS A 68 16.56 -4.88 -0.37
C LYS A 68 15.78 -3.99 -1.34
N THR A 69 14.48 -3.85 -1.16
CA THR A 69 13.62 -2.97 -1.96
C THR A 69 13.52 -1.55 -1.40
N GLY A 70 14.30 -1.22 -0.36
CA GLY A 70 14.32 0.10 0.25
C GLY A 70 13.09 0.39 1.11
N THR A 71 12.41 -0.64 1.60
CA THR A 71 11.28 -0.47 2.53
C THR A 71 11.73 0.22 3.81
N LEU A 72 10.98 1.22 4.23
CA LEU A 72 11.14 1.92 5.49
C LEU A 72 10.36 1.18 6.58
N PHE A 73 11.02 0.83 7.68
CA PHE A 73 10.38 0.10 8.78
C PHE A 73 10.07 1.02 9.96
N ILE A 74 8.83 0.98 10.45
CA ILE A 74 8.35 1.81 11.55
C ILE A 74 7.86 0.96 12.72
N ARG A 75 8.34 1.29 13.93
CA ARG A 75 7.75 0.83 15.17
C ARG A 75 6.59 1.73 15.55
N ARG A 76 5.39 1.16 15.65
CA ARG A 76 4.18 1.92 15.97
C ARG A 76 4.06 2.14 17.49
N GLY A 77 3.30 3.19 17.84
CA GLY A 77 2.98 3.49 19.24
C GLY A 77 3.93 4.48 19.91
N ASN A 78 5.01 4.91 19.24
CA ASN A 78 5.95 5.87 19.75
C ASN A 78 6.01 7.13 18.85
N ASN A 79 5.89 8.30 19.46
CA ASN A 79 5.99 9.57 18.73
C ASN A 79 7.39 9.79 18.15
N LEU A 80 8.42 9.39 18.87
CA LEU A 80 9.81 9.50 18.41
C LEU A 80 10.06 8.72 17.11
N GLU A 81 9.53 7.49 17.04
CA GLU A 81 9.63 6.65 15.83
C GLU A 81 8.86 7.27 14.65
N SER A 82 7.71 7.90 14.90
CA SER A 82 6.99 8.64 13.87
C SER A 82 7.80 9.82 13.35
N THR A 83 8.49 10.56 14.23
CA THR A 83 9.36 11.69 13.85
C THR A 83 10.57 11.22 13.04
N LYS A 84 11.21 10.13 13.43
CA LYS A 84 12.30 9.53 12.64
C LYS A 84 11.82 9.11 11.25
N MET A 85 10.66 8.47 11.17
CA MET A 85 10.07 8.07 9.88
C MET A 85 9.78 9.26 8.98
N ILE A 86 9.24 10.35 9.54
CA ILE A 86 9.02 11.60 8.80
C ILE A 86 10.32 12.10 8.21
N TYR A 87 11.39 12.16 9.01
CA TYR A 87 12.70 12.57 8.54
C TYR A 87 13.24 11.65 7.43
N GLU A 88 13.13 10.33 7.58
CA GLU A 88 13.54 9.38 6.55
C GLU A 88 12.75 9.54 5.25
N MET A 89 11.45 9.79 5.34
CA MET A 89 10.61 10.09 4.15
C MET A 89 11.10 11.36 3.45
N GLU A 90 11.40 12.41 4.21
CA GLU A 90 11.91 13.68 3.66
C GLU A 90 13.23 13.50 2.93
N GLU A 91 14.17 12.75 3.50
CA GLU A 91 15.43 12.43 2.85
C GLU A 91 15.20 11.64 1.54
N ARG A 92 14.23 10.70 1.53
CA ARG A 92 13.86 9.98 0.31
C ARG A 92 13.28 10.91 -0.76
N PHE A 93 12.45 11.88 -0.38
CA PHE A 93 11.89 12.87 -1.31
C PHE A 93 12.99 13.76 -1.91
N LYS A 94 14.00 14.19 -1.12
CA LYS A 94 15.16 14.94 -1.63
C LYS A 94 15.94 14.17 -2.68
N LEU A 95 16.01 12.85 -2.57
CA LEU A 95 16.64 11.94 -3.54
C LEU A 95 15.71 11.58 -4.71
N ASN A 96 14.57 12.24 -4.84
CA ASN A 96 13.53 11.97 -5.84
C ASN A 96 13.01 10.53 -5.81
N ASN A 97 13.11 9.85 -4.67
CA ASN A 97 12.53 8.53 -4.47
C ASN A 97 11.02 8.65 -4.25
N LYS A 98 10.29 7.72 -4.80
CA LYS A 98 8.83 7.63 -4.64
C LYS A 98 8.50 6.71 -3.47
N ILE A 99 7.55 7.11 -2.64
CA ILE A 99 7.12 6.34 -1.48
C ILE A 99 5.66 5.93 -1.66
N VAL A 100 5.33 4.72 -1.25
CA VAL A 100 3.95 4.24 -1.10
C VAL A 100 3.72 3.85 0.36
N PHE A 101 2.60 4.27 0.93
CA PHE A 101 2.17 3.72 2.20
C PHE A 101 0.64 3.56 2.28
N PHE A 102 0.23 2.73 3.24
CA PHE A 102 -1.16 2.41 3.52
C PHE A 102 -1.59 3.09 4.82
N PRO A 103 -2.20 4.28 4.77
CA PRO A 103 -2.45 5.10 5.97
C PRO A 103 -3.52 4.54 6.89
N GLU A 104 -4.28 3.52 6.49
CA GLU A 104 -5.16 2.75 7.38
C GLU A 104 -4.36 2.02 8.47
N GLY A 105 -3.09 1.78 8.22
CA GLY A 105 -2.21 1.10 9.16
C GLY A 105 -2.51 -0.37 9.42
N LYS A 106 -3.50 -0.93 8.77
CA LYS A 106 -3.92 -2.34 8.83
C LYS A 106 -4.59 -2.75 7.53
N ILE A 107 -4.69 -4.04 7.32
CA ILE A 107 -5.46 -4.59 6.22
C ILE A 107 -6.95 -4.37 6.46
N GLY A 108 -7.62 -3.79 5.48
CA GLY A 108 -9.05 -3.53 5.43
C GLY A 108 -9.81 -4.59 4.64
N ASN A 109 -11.12 -4.37 4.48
CA ASN A 109 -11.99 -5.28 3.71
C ASN A 109 -12.07 -4.93 2.21
N GLY A 110 -11.37 -3.89 1.76
CA GLY A 110 -11.37 -3.44 0.38
C GLY A 110 -12.69 -2.84 -0.12
N LYS A 111 -13.69 -2.66 0.75
CA LYS A 111 -14.96 -2.05 0.37
C LYS A 111 -14.92 -0.54 0.54
N ARG A 112 -14.36 -0.08 1.64
CA ARG A 112 -14.23 1.32 1.98
C ARG A 112 -13.11 1.52 2.96
N VAL A 113 -12.35 2.61 2.84
CA VAL A 113 -11.39 3.03 3.86
C VAL A 113 -12.12 3.69 5.02
N LYS A 114 -11.71 3.37 6.25
CA LYS A 114 -12.37 3.91 7.45
C LYS A 114 -11.78 5.24 7.86
N LYS A 115 -10.50 5.25 8.19
CA LYS A 115 -9.77 6.43 8.67
C LYS A 115 -8.30 6.31 8.31
N PHE A 116 -7.74 7.40 7.83
CA PHE A 116 -6.32 7.52 7.59
C PHE A 116 -5.60 8.10 8.81
N HIS A 117 -4.45 7.53 9.13
CA HIS A 117 -3.57 8.06 10.17
C HIS A 117 -2.74 9.21 9.58
N TYR A 118 -2.94 10.42 10.09
CA TYR A 118 -2.35 11.64 9.53
C TYR A 118 -0.87 11.87 9.88
N LYS A 119 -0.33 11.18 10.91
CA LYS A 119 1.02 11.49 11.42
C LYS A 119 2.12 11.50 10.36
N LEU A 120 2.14 10.51 9.47
CA LEU A 120 3.17 10.41 8.42
C LEU A 120 2.98 11.45 7.31
N PHE A 121 1.78 11.99 7.15
CA PHE A 121 1.54 13.07 6.19
C PHE A 121 2.23 14.38 6.58
N LYS A 122 2.69 14.52 7.82
CA LYS A 122 3.54 15.65 8.23
C LYS A 122 4.85 15.74 7.43
N SER A 123 5.32 14.64 6.86
CA SER A 123 6.51 14.61 5.99
C SER A 123 6.34 15.44 4.71
N ILE A 124 5.11 15.77 4.33
CA ILE A 124 4.77 16.53 3.12
C ILE A 124 4.15 17.89 3.43
N GLU A 125 3.90 18.20 4.71
CA GLU A 125 3.32 19.45 5.15
C GLU A 125 4.22 20.63 4.74
N ASN A 126 3.63 21.69 4.21
CA ASN A 126 4.33 22.89 3.71
C ASN A 126 5.39 22.61 2.62
N LYS A 127 5.29 21.47 1.93
CA LYS A 127 6.15 21.11 0.81
C LYS A 127 5.34 21.07 -0.47
N ASN A 128 5.90 21.60 -1.55
CA ASN A 128 5.25 21.55 -2.86
C ASN A 128 5.43 20.14 -3.50
N LEU A 129 4.77 19.15 -2.90
CA LEU A 129 4.81 17.76 -3.35
C LEU A 129 3.48 17.34 -3.94
N ASN A 130 3.49 16.30 -4.75
CA ASN A 130 2.31 15.70 -5.33
C ASN A 130 2.05 14.33 -4.71
N ILE A 131 0.79 14.09 -4.34
CA ILE A 131 0.32 12.79 -3.84
C ILE A 131 -0.63 12.21 -4.87
N GLN A 132 -0.40 10.97 -5.27
CA GLN A 132 -1.37 10.24 -6.09
C GLN A 132 -2.06 9.16 -5.28
N PRO A 133 -3.40 9.23 -5.12
CA PRO A 133 -4.16 8.16 -4.49
C PRO A 133 -4.31 6.97 -5.44
N ILE A 134 -4.32 5.77 -4.85
CA ILE A 134 -4.53 4.51 -5.54
C ILE A 134 -5.68 3.77 -4.85
N ALA A 135 -6.69 3.36 -5.60
CA ALA A 135 -7.72 2.47 -5.11
C ALA A 135 -7.45 1.04 -5.57
N ILE A 136 -7.51 0.09 -4.64
CA ILE A 136 -7.31 -1.34 -4.89
C ILE A 136 -8.57 -2.10 -4.53
N ARG A 137 -9.09 -2.89 -5.48
CA ARG A 137 -10.28 -3.70 -5.33
C ARG A 137 -10.03 -5.13 -5.81
N TYR A 138 -10.43 -6.09 -5.00
CA TYR A 138 -10.52 -7.50 -5.38
C TYR A 138 -12.00 -7.84 -5.61
N PRO A 139 -12.44 -8.07 -6.87
CA PRO A 139 -13.84 -8.36 -7.19
C PRO A 139 -14.37 -9.60 -6.47
N LYS A 140 -15.69 -9.62 -6.20
CA LYS A 140 -16.36 -10.70 -5.46
C LYS A 140 -16.43 -12.05 -6.17
N GLU A 141 -16.12 -12.13 -7.44
CA GLU A 141 -16.26 -13.34 -8.28
C GLU A 141 -15.25 -14.47 -7.96
N TYR A 142 -14.45 -14.28 -6.91
CA TYR A 142 -13.68 -15.36 -6.33
C TYR A 142 -14.52 -16.15 -5.33
N PRO A 143 -14.38 -17.50 -5.28
CA PRO A 143 -15.35 -18.39 -4.67
C PRO A 143 -15.75 -17.95 -3.27
N LYS A 144 -17.05 -18.03 -2.98
CA LYS A 144 -17.76 -17.54 -1.78
C LYS A 144 -17.16 -17.96 -0.41
N ASN A 145 -16.18 -18.86 -0.39
CA ASN A 145 -15.58 -19.41 0.83
C ASN A 145 -14.26 -18.77 1.27
N ASN A 146 -13.90 -17.59 0.72
CA ASN A 146 -12.67 -16.91 1.13
C ASN A 146 -12.95 -15.51 1.60
N ASN A 147 -13.23 -15.39 2.86
CA ASN A 147 -13.05 -14.14 3.61
C ASN A 147 -11.55 -13.80 3.62
N TYR A 148 -11.05 -13.14 2.56
CA TYR A 148 -9.67 -12.61 2.53
C TYR A 148 -9.40 -11.72 3.73
N SER A 149 -10.43 -10.98 4.19
CA SER A 149 -10.35 -10.17 5.40
C SER A 149 -10.21 -11.01 6.67
N GLU A 150 -10.83 -12.19 6.77
CA GLU A 150 -10.69 -13.09 7.92
C GLU A 150 -9.34 -13.82 7.91
N LEU A 151 -8.88 -14.27 6.72
CA LEU A 151 -7.58 -14.92 6.59
C LEU A 151 -6.39 -14.00 6.93
N VAL A 152 -6.56 -12.70 6.81
CA VAL A 152 -5.48 -11.71 6.97
C VAL A 152 -5.68 -10.84 8.23
N SER A 153 -6.88 -10.82 8.81
CA SER A 153 -7.19 -10.03 10.03
C SER A 153 -6.78 -10.72 11.33
N THR A 154 -6.49 -12.02 11.30
CA THR A 154 -5.97 -12.70 12.46
C THR A 154 -4.58 -12.16 12.81
N LYS A 155 -4.34 -11.89 14.08
CA LYS A 155 -3.01 -11.66 14.67
C LYS A 155 -2.17 -12.90 14.39
N SER A 156 -1.56 -12.97 13.20
CA SER A 156 -0.90 -14.19 12.80
C SER A 156 0.49 -14.26 13.42
N GLU A 157 0.75 -15.34 14.12
CA GLU A 157 2.08 -15.74 14.52
C GLU A 157 2.91 -16.13 13.27
N LYS A 158 4.25 -16.06 13.36
CA LYS A 158 5.18 -16.26 12.23
C LYS A 158 4.90 -17.52 11.38
N GLY A 159 4.37 -18.59 11.97
CA GLY A 159 4.08 -19.86 11.30
C GLY A 159 2.81 -19.82 10.43
N GLU A 160 1.80 -19.07 10.84
CA GLU A 160 0.54 -18.94 10.09
C GLU A 160 0.73 -18.16 8.78
N MET A 161 1.66 -17.20 8.75
CA MET A 161 1.98 -16.42 7.55
C MET A 161 2.54 -17.28 6.42
N ILE A 162 3.40 -18.25 6.73
CA ILE A 162 3.92 -19.19 5.73
C ILE A 162 2.80 -20.06 5.19
N SER A 163 1.91 -20.54 6.06
CA SER A 163 0.71 -21.29 5.66
C SER A 163 -0.24 -20.46 4.80
N LEU A 164 -0.42 -19.19 5.13
CA LEU A 164 -1.22 -18.23 4.35
C LEU A 164 -0.61 -18.00 2.96
N TYR A 165 0.70 -17.81 2.89
CA TYR A 165 1.43 -17.67 1.63
C TYR A 165 1.31 -18.94 0.78
N LEU A 166 1.47 -20.13 1.37
CA LEU A 166 1.32 -21.39 0.67
C LEU A 166 -0.13 -21.59 0.18
N LYS A 167 -1.13 -21.31 1.02
CA LYS A 167 -2.54 -21.32 0.61
C LYS A 167 -2.83 -20.33 -0.51
N PHE A 168 -2.13 -19.21 -0.52
CA PHE A 168 -2.25 -18.18 -1.55
C PHE A 168 -1.60 -18.64 -2.87
N LEU A 169 -0.41 -19.26 -2.79
CA LEU A 169 0.29 -19.88 -3.94
C LEU A 169 -0.52 -21.03 -4.56
N MET A 170 -1.30 -21.74 -3.75
CA MET A 170 -2.16 -22.83 -4.22
C MET A 170 -3.46 -22.32 -4.88
N LYS A 171 -3.86 -21.08 -4.65
CA LYS A 171 -5.02 -20.45 -5.31
C LYS A 171 -4.59 -19.75 -6.59
N ARG A 172 -4.55 -20.51 -7.67
CA ARG A 172 -4.31 -19.98 -9.02
C ARG A 172 -5.41 -18.99 -9.41
N ARG A 173 -5.00 -17.75 -9.80
CA ARG A 173 -5.77 -16.65 -10.42
C ARG A 173 -6.48 -15.74 -9.44
N SER A 174 -5.76 -14.74 -8.93
CA SER A 174 -6.36 -13.56 -8.30
C SER A 174 -6.59 -12.48 -9.35
N HIS A 175 -7.79 -11.91 -9.40
CA HIS A 175 -8.07 -10.72 -10.18
C HIS A 175 -8.09 -9.51 -9.25
N VAL A 176 -7.44 -8.43 -9.66
CA VAL A 176 -7.38 -7.19 -8.91
C VAL A 176 -7.58 -6.01 -9.86
N ILE A 177 -8.36 -5.05 -9.43
CA ILE A 177 -8.52 -3.76 -10.11
C ILE A 177 -7.71 -2.74 -9.32
N LEU A 178 -6.80 -2.04 -10.02
CA LEU A 178 -5.98 -0.99 -9.46
C LEU A 178 -6.24 0.30 -10.24
N VAL A 179 -6.69 1.34 -9.52
CA VAL A 179 -7.06 2.62 -10.11
C VAL A 179 -6.10 3.69 -9.62
N PHE A 180 -5.37 4.31 -10.54
CA PHE A 180 -4.61 5.52 -10.29
C PHE A 180 -5.55 6.71 -10.42
N LEU A 181 -5.76 7.44 -9.31
CA LEU A 181 -6.64 8.60 -9.25
C LEU A 181 -5.85 9.90 -9.53
N ASP A 182 -6.58 10.98 -9.75
CA ASP A 182 -5.95 12.30 -9.96
C ASP A 182 -5.14 12.72 -8.74
N LYS A 183 -3.93 13.20 -8.99
CA LYS A 183 -3.03 13.69 -7.95
C LYS A 183 -3.63 14.86 -7.17
N VAL A 184 -3.18 14.99 -5.94
CA VAL A 184 -3.47 16.09 -5.03
C VAL A 184 -2.17 16.81 -4.72
N SER A 185 -2.14 18.14 -4.91
CA SER A 185 -1.02 18.97 -4.49
C SER A 185 -1.10 19.22 -2.98
N THR A 186 0.06 19.26 -2.32
CA THR A 186 0.16 19.58 -0.89
C THR A 186 0.37 21.07 -0.63
N ARG A 187 0.34 21.89 -1.69
CA ARG A 187 0.57 23.32 -1.58
C ARG A 187 -0.54 23.96 -0.76
N ASP A 188 -0.16 24.71 0.28
CA ASP A 188 -1.05 25.50 1.14
C ASP A 188 -2.21 24.71 1.77
N CYS A 189 -2.02 23.40 1.95
CA CYS A 189 -3.03 22.52 2.54
C CYS A 189 -2.56 21.94 3.88
N GLU A 190 -3.44 22.00 4.87
CA GLU A 190 -3.21 21.32 6.14
C GLU A 190 -3.24 19.80 6.00
N THR A 191 -2.41 19.13 6.78
CA THR A 191 -2.27 17.66 6.79
C THR A 191 -3.62 16.93 6.96
N VAL A 192 -4.51 17.45 7.83
CA VAL A 192 -5.81 16.82 8.09
C VAL A 192 -6.70 16.93 6.86
N THR A 193 -6.75 18.09 6.22
CA THR A 193 -7.53 18.32 4.99
C THR A 193 -7.08 17.40 3.87
N ILE A 194 -5.77 17.32 3.62
CA ILE A 194 -5.21 16.41 2.60
C ILE A 194 -5.60 14.97 2.89
N THR A 195 -5.50 14.54 4.14
CA THR A 195 -5.81 13.18 4.56
C THR A 195 -7.26 12.80 4.27
N ASN A 196 -8.20 13.72 4.54
CA ASN A 196 -9.63 13.53 4.26
C ASN A 196 -9.90 13.49 2.74
N VAL A 197 -9.35 14.44 1.99
CA VAL A 197 -9.49 14.47 0.52
C VAL A 197 -9.01 13.18 -0.13
N LEU A 198 -7.86 12.64 0.33
CA LEU A 198 -7.33 11.38 -0.19
C LEU A 198 -8.22 10.19 0.15
N ALA A 199 -8.74 10.15 1.38
CA ALA A 199 -9.66 9.09 1.81
C ALA A 199 -10.97 9.13 1.01
N ASP A 200 -11.53 10.32 0.79
CA ASP A 200 -12.77 10.50 0.03
C ASP A 200 -12.59 10.12 -1.44
N LYS A 201 -11.50 10.55 -2.09
CA LYS A 201 -11.19 10.14 -3.47
C LYS A 201 -11.10 8.61 -3.60
N ILE A 202 -10.41 7.94 -2.68
CA ILE A 202 -10.30 6.48 -2.70
C ILE A 202 -11.67 5.83 -2.46
N ASN A 203 -12.47 6.36 -1.52
CA ASN A 203 -13.80 5.83 -1.24
C ASN A 203 -14.75 5.97 -2.45
N LEU A 204 -14.77 7.12 -3.11
CA LEU A 204 -15.56 7.31 -4.32
C LEU A 204 -15.20 6.28 -5.40
N ALA A 205 -13.90 6.08 -5.64
CA ALA A 205 -13.45 5.08 -6.61
C ALA A 205 -13.82 3.64 -6.19
N LEU A 206 -13.77 3.33 -4.88
CA LEU A 206 -14.18 2.01 -4.38
C LEU A 206 -15.71 1.81 -4.49
N ASP A 207 -16.50 2.85 -4.25
CA ASP A 207 -17.97 2.81 -4.40
C ASP A 207 -18.35 2.54 -5.87
N ASP A 208 -17.70 3.21 -6.84
CA ASP A 208 -17.88 2.97 -8.29
C ASP A 208 -17.48 1.53 -8.70
N LEU A 209 -16.48 0.96 -8.04
CA LEU A 209 -16.03 -0.42 -8.30
C LEU A 209 -16.90 -1.47 -7.59
N ASN A 210 -17.79 -1.07 -6.69
CA ASN A 210 -18.71 -1.93 -5.96
C ASN A 210 -20.12 -1.97 -6.59
N SER A 211 -20.45 -0.94 -7.41
CA SER A 211 -21.67 -0.88 -8.22
C SER A 211 -21.63 -1.89 -9.36
#